data_4b48be6d3a054b053a6f034c9c731b79
#
_entry.id   4b48be6d3a054b053a6f034c9c731b79
#
_cell.length_a   1.000
_cell.length_b   1.000
_cell.length_c   1.000
_cell.angle_alpha   90.00
_cell.angle_beta   90.00
_cell.angle_gamma   90.00
#
_symmetry.space_group_name_H-M   'P 1'
#
loop_
_entity.id
_entity.type
_entity.pdbx_description
1 polymer ?
#
loop_
_entity_poly.entity_id
_entity_poly.type
_entity_poly.pdbx_seq_one_letter_code
_entity_poly.pdbx_strand_id
1 'polypeptide(L)'
;DAGKNSLRENNMDMQVDNLLIMNDYRDCVVQDKVVRLCFRVTEAATGKLLQYGDDLTYLHGGYGGAFRKVEQAMEGGKIGDRIEVSLTPDEGYGEHDPQLVMSLPLEHFEGDAPEPGTLVEGECPDGQSQVFTVANVSSHDVTLDGNHPFAGKVLIFSSKLSKFAIPWKPSVPQ
;
A
#
# COMPACT_ATOMS: atom_id res chain seq x y z
N ASP A 1 -24.41 -9.30 -55.82
CA ASP A 1 -24.42 -10.24 -54.69
C ASP A 1 -23.08 -10.37 -53.95
N ALA A 2 -21.94 -10.06 -54.58
CA ALA A 2 -20.64 -10.04 -53.90
C ALA A 2 -20.46 -8.85 -52.91
N GLY A 3 -21.20 -7.77 -53.14
CA GLY A 3 -21.12 -6.59 -52.29
C GLY A 3 -21.87 -6.70 -50.96
N LYS A 4 -22.82 -7.58 -50.85
CA LYS A 4 -23.56 -7.77 -49.58
C LYS A 4 -22.85 -8.68 -48.57
N ASN A 5 -22.00 -9.59 -49.04
CA ASN A 5 -21.20 -10.44 -48.18
C ASN A 5 -20.00 -9.68 -47.57
N SER A 6 -19.44 -8.73 -48.30
CA SER A 6 -18.33 -7.91 -47.83
C SER A 6 -18.73 -6.99 -46.65
N LEU A 7 -19.96 -6.49 -46.65
CA LEU A 7 -20.47 -5.63 -45.58
C LEU A 7 -20.79 -6.40 -44.30
N ARG A 8 -21.14 -7.69 -44.41
CA ARG A 8 -21.38 -8.53 -43.23
C ARG A 8 -20.08 -8.98 -42.54
N GLU A 9 -19.04 -9.21 -43.32
CA GLU A 9 -17.73 -9.57 -42.77
C GLU A 9 -17.11 -8.38 -42.02
N ASN A 10 -17.25 -7.18 -42.54
CA ASN A 10 -16.73 -5.96 -41.84
C ASN A 10 -17.46 -5.67 -40.54
N ASN A 11 -18.76 -5.98 -40.44
CA ASN A 11 -19.49 -5.77 -39.20
C ASN A 11 -19.15 -6.82 -38.13
N MET A 12 -18.83 -8.04 -38.54
CA MET A 12 -18.39 -9.07 -37.59
C MET A 12 -16.99 -8.81 -37.05
N ASP A 13 -16.10 -8.31 -37.89
CA ASP A 13 -14.74 -7.95 -37.45
C ASP A 13 -14.76 -6.78 -36.46
N MET A 14 -15.61 -5.76 -36.65
CA MET A 14 -15.75 -4.66 -35.71
C MET A 14 -16.34 -5.10 -34.37
N GLN A 15 -17.25 -6.07 -34.35
CA GLN A 15 -17.80 -6.59 -33.10
C GLN A 15 -16.79 -7.43 -32.31
N VAL A 16 -15.96 -8.20 -33.01
CA VAL A 16 -14.93 -9.02 -32.39
C VAL A 16 -13.85 -8.14 -31.80
N ASP A 17 -13.43 -7.09 -32.49
CA ASP A 17 -12.44 -6.13 -31.97
C ASP A 17 -12.96 -5.38 -30.74
N ASN A 18 -14.22 -4.98 -30.72
CA ASN A 18 -14.82 -4.36 -29.55
C ASN A 18 -14.91 -5.31 -28.36
N LEU A 19 -15.21 -6.58 -28.59
CA LEU A 19 -15.24 -7.58 -27.51
C LEU A 19 -13.85 -7.86 -26.96
N LEU A 20 -12.83 -7.89 -27.80
CA LEU A 20 -11.44 -8.06 -27.37
C LEU A 20 -10.95 -6.85 -26.57
N ILE A 21 -11.29 -5.63 -27.00
CA ILE A 21 -10.96 -4.40 -26.28
C ILE A 21 -11.67 -4.38 -24.92
N MET A 22 -12.93 -4.76 -24.86
CA MET A 22 -13.67 -4.81 -23.59
C MET A 22 -13.15 -5.87 -22.65
N ASN A 23 -12.69 -7.00 -23.16
CA ASN A 23 -12.08 -8.04 -22.33
C ASN A 23 -10.73 -7.61 -21.79
N ASP A 24 -9.89 -6.99 -22.60
CA ASP A 24 -8.62 -6.42 -22.15
C ASP A 24 -8.83 -5.36 -21.08
N TYR A 25 -9.85 -4.54 -21.22
CA TYR A 25 -10.19 -3.51 -20.25
C TYR A 25 -10.64 -4.10 -18.91
N ARG A 26 -11.30 -5.26 -18.91
CA ARG A 26 -11.76 -5.94 -17.71
C ARG A 26 -10.62 -6.61 -16.96
N ASP A 27 -9.57 -7.02 -17.65
CA ASP A 27 -8.48 -7.82 -17.08
C ASP A 27 -7.25 -7.00 -16.71
N CYS A 28 -7.36 -5.69 -16.74
CA CYS A 28 -6.26 -4.82 -16.35
C CYS A 28 -6.66 -3.84 -15.26
N VAL A 29 -5.66 -3.27 -14.60
CA VAL A 29 -5.84 -2.30 -13.53
C VAL A 29 -6.23 -0.96 -14.14
N VAL A 30 -7.46 -0.55 -13.91
CA VAL A 30 -8.03 0.72 -14.33
C VAL A 30 -8.76 1.36 -13.19
N GLN A 31 -9.15 2.62 -13.35
CA GLN A 31 -9.87 3.37 -12.34
C GLN A 31 -11.13 2.61 -11.86
N ASP A 32 -11.40 2.73 -10.57
CA ASP A 32 -12.56 2.14 -9.87
C ASP A 32 -12.53 0.61 -9.79
N LYS A 33 -11.38 0.00 -10.06
CA LYS A 33 -11.23 -1.45 -9.93
C LYS A 33 -10.69 -1.82 -8.57
N VAL A 34 -11.25 -2.85 -7.96
CA VAL A 34 -10.73 -3.41 -6.70
C VAL A 34 -9.63 -4.41 -7.04
N VAL A 35 -8.44 -4.15 -6.55
CA VAL A 35 -7.22 -4.87 -6.89
C VAL A 35 -6.69 -5.56 -5.65
N ARG A 36 -6.32 -6.84 -5.80
CA ARG A 36 -5.68 -7.61 -4.73
C ARG A 36 -4.24 -7.92 -5.11
N LEU A 37 -3.33 -7.66 -4.17
CA LEU A 37 -1.89 -7.80 -4.35
C LEU A 37 -1.28 -8.70 -3.30
N CYS A 38 -0.26 -9.47 -3.70
CA CYS A 38 0.78 -9.92 -2.78
C CYS A 38 1.86 -8.84 -2.74
N PHE A 39 2.44 -8.55 -1.58
CA PHE A 39 3.41 -7.48 -1.49
C PHE A 39 4.54 -7.79 -0.51
N ARG A 40 5.66 -7.14 -0.72
CA ARG A 40 6.80 -7.11 0.19
C ARG A 40 7.33 -5.69 0.27
N VAL A 41 7.64 -5.26 1.49
CA VAL A 41 8.28 -3.98 1.73
C VAL A 41 9.64 -4.27 2.36
N THR A 42 10.71 -3.83 1.71
CA THR A 42 12.07 -3.97 2.21
C THR A 42 12.69 -2.60 2.40
N GLU A 43 13.59 -2.50 3.37
CA GLU A 43 14.40 -1.29 3.55
C GLU A 43 15.50 -1.26 2.49
N ALA A 44 15.55 -0.17 1.72
CA ALA A 44 16.50 -0.06 0.61
C ALA A 44 17.97 -0.09 1.08
N ALA A 45 18.25 0.51 2.24
CA ALA A 45 19.62 0.62 2.76
C ALA A 45 20.20 -0.72 3.20
N THR A 46 19.37 -1.62 3.76
CA THR A 46 19.83 -2.87 4.38
C THR A 46 19.35 -4.13 3.66
N GLY A 47 18.31 -4.00 2.82
CA GLY A 47 17.64 -5.14 2.22
C GLY A 47 16.76 -5.92 3.19
N LYS A 48 16.57 -5.42 4.41
CA LYS A 48 15.77 -6.09 5.42
C LYS A 48 14.29 -6.07 5.05
N LEU A 49 13.65 -7.24 5.14
CA LEU A 49 12.21 -7.36 4.96
C LEU A 49 11.49 -6.75 6.17
N LEU A 50 10.67 -5.72 5.92
CA LEU A 50 9.94 -5.00 6.97
C LEU A 50 8.50 -5.48 7.10
N GLN A 51 7.86 -5.77 5.98
CA GLN A 51 6.46 -6.18 5.95
C GLN A 51 6.20 -7.03 4.71
N TYR A 52 5.27 -7.96 4.81
CA TYR A 52 4.79 -8.71 3.66
C TYR A 52 3.34 -9.15 3.90
N GLY A 53 2.66 -9.43 2.80
CA GLY A 53 1.29 -9.93 2.86
C GLY A 53 0.86 -10.47 1.50
N ASP A 54 -0.17 -11.30 1.53
CA ASP A 54 -0.73 -11.90 0.32
C ASP A 54 -2.14 -11.41 0.02
N ASP A 55 -2.64 -10.45 0.79
CA ASP A 55 -4.04 -10.03 0.74
C ASP A 55 -4.20 -8.52 0.94
N LEU A 56 -3.37 -7.73 0.27
CA LEU A 56 -3.59 -6.29 0.22
C LEU A 56 -4.64 -6.00 -0.85
N THR A 57 -5.78 -5.51 -0.42
CA THR A 57 -6.88 -5.15 -1.32
C THR A 57 -7.08 -3.64 -1.29
N TYR A 58 -7.11 -3.02 -2.47
CA TYR A 58 -7.34 -1.59 -2.55
C TYR A 58 -8.21 -1.22 -3.76
N LEU A 59 -8.87 -0.07 -3.67
CA LEU A 59 -9.62 0.51 -4.78
C LEU A 59 -8.69 1.42 -5.57
N HIS A 60 -8.47 1.08 -6.85
CA HIS A 60 -7.57 1.81 -7.74
C HIS A 60 -8.23 3.07 -8.27
N GLY A 61 -7.48 4.16 -8.32
CA GLY A 61 -7.97 5.40 -8.92
C GLY A 61 -7.70 6.66 -8.09
N GLY A 62 -6.77 6.63 -7.14
CA GLY A 62 -6.40 7.81 -6.36
C GLY A 62 -7.22 8.00 -5.10
N TYR A 63 -7.81 6.95 -4.58
CA TYR A 63 -8.63 6.98 -3.36
C TYR A 63 -7.81 6.81 -2.07
N GLY A 64 -6.48 6.73 -2.19
CA GLY A 64 -5.60 6.58 -1.03
C GLY A 64 -5.48 5.17 -0.47
N GLY A 65 -5.97 4.16 -1.18
CA GLY A 65 -5.90 2.77 -0.74
C GLY A 65 -4.52 2.13 -0.88
N ALA A 66 -3.66 2.71 -1.71
CA ALA A 66 -2.26 2.33 -1.88
C ALA A 66 -1.43 3.58 -2.10
N PHE A 67 -0.12 3.46 -1.96
CA PHE A 67 0.77 4.59 -2.26
C PHE A 67 0.60 5.02 -3.71
N ARG A 68 0.63 6.33 -3.94
CA ARG A 68 0.42 6.90 -5.27
C ARG A 68 1.36 6.29 -6.32
N LYS A 69 2.62 6.12 -5.96
CA LYS A 69 3.63 5.56 -6.86
C LYS A 69 3.35 4.10 -7.18
N VAL A 70 2.82 3.34 -6.21
CA VAL A 70 2.40 1.95 -6.41
C VAL A 70 1.20 1.89 -7.35
N GLU A 71 0.21 2.76 -7.15
CA GLU A 71 -0.95 2.84 -8.06
C GLU A 71 -0.53 3.16 -9.49
N GLN A 72 0.37 4.14 -9.66
CA GLN A 72 0.88 4.52 -10.98
C GLN A 72 1.62 3.36 -11.66
N ALA A 73 2.39 2.59 -10.90
CA ALA A 73 3.10 1.44 -11.43
C ALA A 73 2.15 0.28 -11.78
N MET A 74 1.02 0.19 -11.09
CA MET A 74 0.01 -0.85 -11.33
C MET A 74 -0.92 -0.52 -12.50
N GLU A 75 -1.04 0.74 -12.87
CA GLU A 75 -1.96 1.17 -13.95
C GLU A 75 -1.76 0.35 -15.21
N GLY A 76 -2.83 -0.25 -15.72
CA GLY A 76 -2.79 -1.10 -16.91
C GLY A 76 -2.23 -2.50 -16.69
N GLY A 77 -1.87 -2.85 -15.45
CA GLY A 77 -1.30 -4.15 -15.12
C GLY A 77 -2.30 -5.28 -15.24
N LYS A 78 -1.80 -6.49 -15.46
CA LYS A 78 -2.59 -7.72 -15.59
C LYS A 78 -2.25 -8.68 -14.47
N ILE A 79 -3.15 -9.62 -14.22
CA ILE A 79 -2.92 -10.68 -13.22
C ILE A 79 -1.61 -11.40 -13.51
N GLY A 80 -0.78 -11.52 -12.49
CA GLY A 80 0.54 -12.11 -12.59
C GLY A 80 1.66 -11.11 -12.79
N ASP A 81 1.34 -9.88 -13.15
CA ASP A 81 2.35 -8.83 -13.32
C ASP A 81 3.01 -8.50 -11.99
N ARG A 82 4.31 -8.26 -12.05
CA ARG A 82 5.11 -7.85 -10.89
C ARG A 82 5.60 -6.45 -11.10
N ILE A 83 5.53 -5.66 -10.02
CA ILE A 83 6.11 -4.34 -10.00
C ILE A 83 7.08 -4.24 -8.83
N GLU A 84 8.06 -3.37 -8.99
CA GLU A 84 8.96 -2.97 -7.92
C GLU A 84 9.14 -1.46 -8.02
N VAL A 85 8.83 -0.77 -6.94
CA VAL A 85 8.97 0.68 -6.88
C VAL A 85 9.77 1.06 -5.65
N SER A 86 10.63 2.06 -5.80
CA SER A 86 11.33 2.67 -4.68
C SER A 86 10.51 3.84 -4.17
N LEU A 87 10.27 3.86 -2.87
CA LEU A 87 9.51 4.92 -2.20
C LEU A 87 10.48 5.71 -1.32
N THR A 88 10.63 6.99 -1.64
CA THR A 88 11.29 7.92 -0.71
C THR A 88 10.38 8.15 0.50
N PRO A 89 10.88 8.72 1.62
CA PRO A 89 10.00 9.01 2.75
C PRO A 89 8.76 9.81 2.36
N ASP A 90 8.89 10.82 1.50
CA ASP A 90 7.75 11.62 1.02
C ASP A 90 6.73 10.81 0.24
N GLU A 91 7.17 9.78 -0.45
CA GLU A 91 6.30 8.91 -1.26
C GLU A 91 5.74 7.75 -0.46
N GLY A 92 6.29 7.47 0.70
CA GLY A 92 5.91 6.37 1.57
C GLY A 92 5.31 6.85 2.89
N TYR A 93 5.98 6.52 3.99
CA TYR A 93 5.47 6.77 5.35
C TYR A 93 5.87 8.12 5.94
N GLY A 94 6.43 9.01 5.13
CA GLY A 94 6.82 10.34 5.56
C GLY A 94 8.22 10.39 6.15
N GLU A 95 8.70 11.62 6.36
CA GLU A 95 9.98 11.88 7.00
C GLU A 95 9.89 11.58 8.50
N HIS A 96 11.03 11.25 9.08
CA HIS A 96 11.13 11.12 10.51
C HIS A 96 11.07 12.50 11.16
N ASP A 97 10.11 12.72 12.06
CA ASP A 97 9.92 13.96 12.79
C ASP A 97 10.57 13.86 14.16
N PRO A 98 11.67 14.59 14.43
CA PRO A 98 12.31 14.56 15.74
C PRO A 98 11.43 15.08 16.89
N GLN A 99 10.38 15.86 16.57
CA GLN A 99 9.46 16.37 17.58
C GLN A 99 8.55 15.28 18.15
N LEU A 100 8.41 14.15 17.45
CA LEU A 100 7.66 13.00 17.94
C LEU A 100 8.50 12.05 18.80
N VAL A 101 9.76 12.38 19.02
CA VAL A 101 10.66 11.64 19.90
C VAL A 101 10.67 12.31 21.26
N MET A 102 10.44 11.52 22.31
CA MET A 102 10.47 12.03 23.68
C MET A 102 11.32 11.12 24.56
N SER A 103 11.86 11.69 25.64
CA SER A 103 12.58 10.93 26.64
C SER A 103 11.81 10.99 27.95
N LEU A 104 11.57 9.84 28.55
CA LEU A 104 10.90 9.72 29.84
C LEU A 104 11.82 9.08 30.86
N PRO A 105 11.76 9.50 32.13
CA PRO A 105 12.52 8.82 33.19
C PRO A 105 12.11 7.37 33.29
N LEU A 106 13.07 6.50 33.59
CA LEU A 106 12.83 5.07 33.76
C LEU A 106 11.80 4.77 34.84
N GLU A 107 11.66 5.66 35.81
CA GLU A 107 10.69 5.55 36.92
C GLU A 107 9.23 5.52 36.43
N HIS A 108 8.95 6.07 35.26
CA HIS A 108 7.59 6.07 34.69
C HIS A 108 7.14 4.70 34.19
N PHE A 109 8.03 3.74 34.09
CA PHE A 109 7.73 2.40 33.63
C PHE A 109 7.64 1.45 34.82
N GLU A 110 6.51 0.78 34.94
CA GLU A 110 6.31 -0.24 35.95
C GLU A 110 6.99 -1.54 35.56
N GLY A 111 7.74 -2.13 36.48
CA GLY A 111 8.44 -3.38 36.26
C GLY A 111 9.81 -3.21 35.61
N ASP A 112 10.17 -4.17 34.78
CA ASP A 112 11.46 -4.15 34.09
C ASP A 112 11.49 -3.09 32.99
N ALA A 113 12.68 -2.56 32.70
CA ALA A 113 12.86 -1.61 31.61
C ALA A 113 12.45 -2.24 30.27
N PRO A 114 11.72 -1.48 29.42
CA PRO A 114 11.36 -2.01 28.10
C PRO A 114 12.62 -2.18 27.23
N GLU A 115 12.58 -3.16 26.34
CA GLU A 115 13.68 -3.39 25.39
C GLU A 115 13.54 -2.49 24.17
N PRO A 116 14.66 -2.05 23.55
CA PRO A 116 14.59 -1.32 22.30
C PRO A 116 13.87 -2.12 21.22
N GLY A 117 13.01 -1.44 20.45
CA GLY A 117 12.16 -2.06 19.44
C GLY A 117 10.79 -2.49 19.93
N THR A 118 10.54 -2.45 21.24
CA THR A 118 9.23 -2.76 21.82
C THR A 118 8.25 -1.63 21.55
N LEU A 119 6.99 -1.98 21.35
CA LEU A 119 5.90 -1.02 21.22
C LEU A 119 5.28 -0.77 22.59
N VAL A 120 5.10 0.50 22.95
CA VAL A 120 4.42 0.90 24.18
C VAL A 120 3.31 1.89 23.84
N GLU A 121 2.20 1.77 24.56
CA GLU A 121 1.08 2.70 24.42
C GLU A 121 1.21 3.79 25.45
N GLY A 122 1.08 5.02 25.02
CA GLY A 122 1.16 6.19 25.89
C GLY A 122 0.04 7.15 25.61
N GLU A 123 -0.31 7.94 26.63
CA GLU A 123 -1.30 8.98 26.52
C GLU A 123 -0.60 10.31 26.23
N CYS A 124 -1.04 10.98 25.18
CA CYS A 124 -0.54 12.30 24.80
C CYS A 124 -1.19 13.38 25.68
N PRO A 125 -0.56 14.58 25.77
CA PRO A 125 -1.13 15.68 26.57
C PRO A 125 -2.55 16.09 26.13
N ASP A 126 -2.94 15.78 24.90
CA ASP A 126 -4.29 16.06 24.38
C ASP A 126 -5.32 15.00 24.79
N GLY A 127 -4.92 13.96 25.54
CA GLY A 127 -5.78 12.90 26.01
C GLY A 127 -5.93 11.73 25.04
N GLN A 128 -5.26 11.77 23.90
CA GLN A 128 -5.31 10.67 22.91
C GLN A 128 -4.23 9.65 23.20
N SER A 129 -4.59 8.36 23.03
CA SER A 129 -3.62 7.28 23.11
C SER A 129 -2.80 7.21 21.82
N GLN A 130 -1.51 6.99 21.96
CA GLN A 130 -0.60 6.82 20.85
C GLN A 130 0.37 5.68 21.15
N VAL A 131 0.74 4.95 20.08
CA VAL A 131 1.74 3.89 20.19
C VAL A 131 3.12 4.47 19.87
N PHE A 132 4.08 4.19 20.74
CA PHE A 132 5.46 4.61 20.57
C PHE A 132 6.35 3.38 20.43
N THR A 133 7.45 3.54 19.70
CA THR A 133 8.51 2.54 19.63
C THR A 133 9.60 2.94 20.62
N VAL A 134 10.07 1.98 21.41
CA VAL A 134 11.23 2.20 22.28
C VAL A 134 12.48 2.28 21.41
N ALA A 135 13.05 3.48 21.31
CA ALA A 135 14.22 3.71 20.45
C ALA A 135 15.52 3.42 21.18
N ASN A 136 15.58 3.78 22.45
CA ASN A 136 16.78 3.58 23.27
C ASN A 136 16.42 3.50 24.75
N VAL A 137 17.21 2.74 25.52
CA VAL A 137 17.06 2.64 26.97
C VAL A 137 18.42 2.91 27.59
N SER A 138 18.50 3.93 28.43
CA SER A 138 19.69 4.22 29.23
C SER A 138 19.45 3.80 30.67
N SER A 139 20.45 4.02 31.55
CA SER A 139 20.31 3.72 32.97
C SER A 139 19.31 4.65 33.69
N HIS A 140 18.93 5.76 33.07
CA HIS A 140 18.07 6.79 33.68
C HIS A 140 16.80 7.08 32.86
N ASP A 141 16.84 6.91 31.53
CA ASP A 141 15.81 7.39 30.65
C ASP A 141 15.46 6.33 29.59
N VAL A 142 14.22 6.39 29.10
CA VAL A 142 13.75 5.65 27.95
C VAL A 142 13.39 6.63 26.86
N THR A 143 13.95 6.47 25.67
CA THR A 143 13.61 7.28 24.50
C THR A 143 12.50 6.60 23.73
N LEU A 144 11.40 7.31 23.54
CA LEU A 144 10.21 6.85 22.81
C LEU A 144 10.08 7.60 21.50
N ASP A 145 9.84 6.87 20.43
CA ASP A 145 9.66 7.42 19.10
C ASP A 145 8.20 7.22 18.66
N GLY A 146 7.48 8.32 18.48
CA GLY A 146 6.09 8.34 18.06
C GLY A 146 5.91 8.31 16.54
N ASN A 147 6.98 8.29 15.77
CA ASN A 147 6.90 8.17 14.32
C ASN A 147 6.43 6.78 13.92
N HIS A 148 5.87 6.71 12.71
CA HIS A 148 5.62 5.40 12.09
C HIS A 148 6.94 4.61 12.02
N PRO A 149 6.93 3.30 12.26
CA PRO A 149 8.18 2.50 12.26
C PRO A 149 8.99 2.60 10.97
N PHE A 150 8.34 2.92 9.84
CA PHE A 150 8.99 3.04 8.54
C PHE A 150 9.23 4.48 8.11
N ALA A 151 8.91 5.47 8.95
CA ALA A 151 9.16 6.88 8.65
C ALA A 151 10.66 7.15 8.50
N GLY A 152 11.02 8.00 7.56
CA GLY A 152 12.41 8.35 7.27
C GLY A 152 13.18 7.30 6.49
N LYS A 153 12.56 6.20 6.12
CA LYS A 153 13.20 5.11 5.41
C LYS A 153 12.86 5.15 3.91
N VAL A 154 13.86 4.89 3.07
CA VAL A 154 13.62 4.58 1.66
C VAL A 154 13.23 3.12 1.58
N LEU A 155 12.09 2.85 0.98
CA LEU A 155 11.50 1.52 0.93
C LEU A 155 11.46 1.01 -0.50
N ILE A 156 11.63 -0.30 -0.66
CA ILE A 156 11.37 -0.99 -1.92
C ILE A 156 10.05 -1.74 -1.75
N PHE A 157 9.05 -1.36 -2.52
CA PHE A 157 7.75 -2.01 -2.54
C PHE A 157 7.69 -2.93 -3.76
N SER A 158 7.69 -4.23 -3.50
CA SER A 158 7.57 -5.26 -4.54
C SER A 158 6.21 -5.90 -4.43
N SER A 159 5.49 -6.01 -5.53
CA SER A 159 4.18 -6.64 -5.49
C SER A 159 3.90 -7.45 -6.74
N LYS A 160 2.97 -8.37 -6.58
CA LYS A 160 2.43 -9.17 -7.66
C LYS A 160 0.92 -9.01 -7.66
N LEU A 161 0.37 -8.70 -8.83
CA LEU A 161 -1.08 -8.60 -9.02
C LEU A 161 -1.67 -10.01 -8.96
N SER A 162 -2.43 -10.32 -7.89
CA SER A 162 -2.94 -11.66 -7.68
C SER A 162 -4.32 -11.87 -8.26
N LYS A 163 -5.22 -10.93 -8.10
CA LYS A 163 -6.53 -10.99 -8.76
C LYS A 163 -7.29 -9.66 -8.63
N PHE A 164 -8.37 -9.56 -9.40
CA PHE A 164 -9.35 -8.50 -9.26
C PHE A 164 -10.51 -9.01 -8.41
N ALA A 165 -10.91 -8.23 -7.41
CA ALA A 165 -12.15 -8.48 -6.71
C ALA A 165 -13.29 -7.82 -7.48
N ILE A 166 -14.48 -8.40 -7.41
CA ILE A 166 -15.68 -7.78 -7.97
C ILE A 166 -15.95 -6.52 -7.14
N PRO A 167 -15.99 -5.32 -7.76
CA PRO A 167 -16.30 -4.11 -7.01
C PRO A 167 -17.68 -4.25 -6.38
N TRP A 168 -17.74 -3.97 -5.07
CA TRP A 168 -19.02 -3.91 -4.40
C TRP A 168 -19.84 -2.78 -5.02
N LYS A 169 -20.93 -3.15 -5.68
CA LYS A 169 -21.91 -2.16 -6.12
C LYS A 169 -23.02 -2.14 -5.11
N PRO A 170 -23.24 -1.01 -4.44
CA PRO A 170 -24.44 -0.90 -3.64
C PRO A 170 -25.63 -1.19 -4.55
N SER A 171 -26.50 -2.08 -4.12
CA SER A 171 -27.74 -2.31 -4.84
C SER A 171 -28.48 -0.99 -4.90
N VAL A 172 -28.51 -0.40 -6.08
CA VAL A 172 -29.30 0.81 -6.29
C VAL A 172 -30.75 0.43 -6.10
N PRO A 173 -31.48 1.06 -5.17
CA PRO A 173 -32.91 0.80 -5.06
C PRO A 173 -33.58 1.18 -6.37
N GLN A 174 -34.15 0.21 -6.99
CA GLN A 174 -34.93 0.43 -8.22
C GLN A 174 -36.31 0.98 -7.88
#